data_88dbcc889d2a00cd594504ed20f6c365
#
_entry.id   88dbcc889d2a00cd594504ed20f6c365
#
_cell.length_a   1.000
_cell.length_b   1.000
_cell.length_c   1.000
_cell.angle_alpha   90.00
_cell.angle_beta   90.00
_cell.angle_gamma   90.00
#
_symmetry.space_group_name_H-M   'P 1'
#
loop_
_entity.id
_entity.type
_entity.pdbx_description
1 polymer ?
#
loop_
_entity_poly.entity_id
_entity_poly.type
_entity_poly.pdbx_seq_one_letter_code
_entity_poly.pdbx_strand_id
1 'polypeptide(L)'
;EEITEADFHRHFNVNVLGLLLTTQAALPHLGEGASVINISSVVTRITPPHSAVYTGTKGALDAITGVLSRELGPRRIRVNAINPGMVETEGTHTAGFLGTDFEADTIAQTPLGPTGQPQDIASIAVFLASDDSNWMTGEQLLASGGLR
;
A
#
# COMPACT_ATOMS: atom_id res chain seq x y z
N GLU A 1 0.60 2.38 23.32
CA GLU A 1 0.01 1.22 22.64
C GLU A 1 0.52 -0.07 23.27
N GLU A 2 -0.40 -0.95 23.65
CA GLU A 2 -0.03 -2.27 24.12
C GLU A 2 0.15 -3.21 22.92
N ILE A 3 1.41 -3.56 22.61
CA ILE A 3 1.73 -4.46 21.52
C ILE A 3 1.74 -5.89 22.05
N THR A 4 0.88 -6.75 21.52
CA THR A 4 0.87 -8.18 21.84
C THR A 4 1.51 -9.00 20.71
N GLU A 5 2.08 -10.16 21.07
CA GLU A 5 2.61 -11.11 20.08
C GLU A 5 1.52 -11.57 19.11
N ALA A 6 0.30 -11.76 19.59
CA ALA A 6 -0.84 -12.15 18.75
C ALA A 6 -1.17 -11.09 17.70
N ASP A 7 -1.20 -9.81 18.07
CA ASP A 7 -1.45 -8.71 17.13
C ASP A 7 -0.32 -8.54 16.13
N PHE A 8 0.93 -8.68 16.60
CA PHE A 8 2.09 -8.66 15.71
C PHE A 8 1.98 -9.76 14.65
N HIS A 9 1.76 -11.00 15.05
CA HIS A 9 1.61 -12.11 14.11
C HIS A 9 0.43 -11.96 13.18
N ARG A 10 -0.71 -11.50 13.66
CA ARG A 10 -1.88 -11.24 12.82
C ARG A 10 -1.56 -10.24 11.70
N HIS A 11 -0.94 -9.11 12.02
CA HIS A 11 -0.59 -8.09 11.05
C HIS A 11 0.48 -8.56 10.06
N PHE A 12 1.56 -9.17 10.54
CA PHE A 12 2.64 -9.64 9.68
C PHE A 12 2.22 -10.84 8.82
N ASN A 13 1.43 -11.76 9.33
CA ASN A 13 0.94 -12.89 8.57
C ASN A 13 0.02 -12.46 7.42
N VAL A 14 -0.86 -11.50 7.66
CA VAL A 14 -1.75 -11.01 6.61
C VAL A 14 -1.00 -10.12 5.62
N ASN A 15 -0.33 -9.09 6.11
CA ASN A 15 0.21 -8.03 5.23
C ASN A 15 1.53 -8.41 4.56
N VAL A 16 2.38 -9.20 5.21
CA VAL A 16 3.73 -9.52 4.72
C VAL A 16 3.78 -10.95 4.18
N LEU A 17 3.50 -11.94 5.02
CA LEU A 17 3.53 -13.34 4.59
C LEU A 17 2.49 -13.60 3.51
N GLY A 18 1.27 -13.09 3.67
CA GLY A 18 0.19 -13.21 2.69
C GLY A 18 0.57 -12.66 1.33
N LEU A 19 1.22 -11.49 1.28
CA LEU A 19 1.73 -10.89 0.04
C LEU A 19 2.76 -11.81 -0.64
N LEU A 20 3.73 -12.31 0.13
CA LEU A 20 4.79 -13.18 -0.40
C LEU A 20 4.22 -14.48 -0.95
N LEU A 21 3.34 -15.14 -0.20
CA LEU A 21 2.69 -16.39 -0.63
C LEU A 21 1.80 -16.19 -1.85
N THR A 22 1.03 -15.10 -1.90
CA THR A 22 0.18 -14.78 -3.06
C THR A 22 1.04 -14.53 -4.29
N THR A 23 2.11 -13.74 -4.16
CA THR A 23 3.05 -13.49 -5.27
C THR A 23 3.71 -14.79 -5.73
N GLN A 24 4.19 -15.61 -4.80
CA GLN A 24 4.81 -16.91 -5.11
C GLN A 24 3.84 -17.81 -5.88
N ALA A 25 2.59 -17.89 -5.46
CA ALA A 25 1.57 -18.70 -6.14
C ALA A 25 1.22 -18.16 -7.53
N ALA A 26 1.26 -16.83 -7.73
CA ALA A 26 0.98 -16.20 -9.01
C ALA A 26 2.14 -16.35 -10.02
N LEU A 27 3.40 -16.42 -9.56
CA LEU A 27 4.60 -16.39 -10.40
C LEU A 27 4.60 -17.36 -11.60
N PRO A 28 4.11 -18.61 -11.49
CA PRO A 28 4.03 -19.52 -12.63
C PRO A 28 3.04 -19.09 -13.72
N HIS A 29 2.12 -18.19 -13.38
CA HIS A 29 1.04 -17.72 -14.25
C HIS A 29 1.30 -16.31 -14.81
N LEU A 30 2.34 -15.61 -14.32
CA LEU A 30 2.72 -14.29 -14.79
C LEU A 30 3.61 -14.41 -16.03
N GLY A 31 3.10 -13.86 -17.16
CA GLY A 31 3.84 -13.75 -18.41
C GLY A 31 4.61 -12.44 -18.54
N GLU A 32 5.31 -12.26 -19.66
CA GLU A 32 5.93 -10.99 -20.05
C GLU A 32 4.88 -9.88 -20.11
N GLY A 33 5.23 -8.70 -19.57
CA GLY A 33 4.32 -7.54 -19.49
C GLY A 33 3.38 -7.55 -18.28
N ALA A 34 3.37 -8.61 -17.49
CA ALA A 34 2.54 -8.65 -16.28
C ALA A 34 2.90 -7.52 -15.30
N SER A 35 1.89 -7.05 -14.57
CA SER A 35 2.03 -6.01 -13.55
C SER A 35 1.52 -6.50 -12.20
N VAL A 36 2.39 -6.49 -11.21
CA VAL A 36 2.05 -6.74 -9.80
C VAL A 36 1.93 -5.40 -9.10
N ILE A 37 0.79 -5.16 -8.45
CA ILE A 37 0.49 -3.91 -7.76
C ILE A 37 0.22 -4.22 -6.29
N ASN A 38 1.11 -3.77 -5.43
CA ASN A 38 0.99 -3.92 -3.99
C ASN A 38 0.30 -2.70 -3.39
N ILE A 39 -0.63 -2.92 -2.46
CA ILE A 39 -1.30 -1.82 -1.75
C ILE A 39 -0.60 -1.61 -0.41
N SER A 40 0.24 -0.57 -0.36
CA SER A 40 0.94 -0.12 0.83
C SER A 40 0.13 0.93 1.60
N SER A 41 0.78 1.96 2.12
CA SER A 41 0.12 3.06 2.83
C SER A 41 1.06 4.26 2.96
N VAL A 42 0.49 5.46 3.03
CA VAL A 42 1.21 6.70 3.39
C VAL A 42 1.86 6.65 4.77
N VAL A 43 1.42 5.75 5.65
CA VAL A 43 1.99 5.60 7.01
C VAL A 43 3.48 5.32 6.99
N THR A 44 4.03 4.79 5.89
CA THR A 44 5.48 4.60 5.71
C THR A 44 6.25 5.93 5.56
N ARG A 45 5.54 7.02 5.33
CA ARG A 45 6.10 8.38 5.20
C ARG A 45 5.80 9.24 6.43
N ILE A 46 4.53 9.26 6.86
CA ILE A 46 4.11 10.12 7.99
C ILE A 46 4.42 9.52 9.35
N THR A 47 4.65 8.19 9.43
CA THR A 47 5.01 7.45 10.64
C THR A 47 4.20 7.87 11.88
N PRO A 48 2.87 7.76 11.86
CA PRO A 48 2.03 8.28 12.93
C PRO A 48 2.26 7.49 14.24
N PRO A 49 2.17 8.15 15.40
CA PRO A 49 2.27 7.46 16.68
C PRO A 49 1.21 6.36 16.80
N HIS A 50 1.45 5.39 17.67
CA HIS A 50 0.57 4.23 17.92
C HIS A 50 0.34 3.31 16.71
N SER A 51 1.20 3.34 15.70
CA SER A 51 1.06 2.52 14.49
C SER A 51 2.27 1.61 14.19
N ALA A 52 3.15 1.38 15.18
CA ALA A 52 4.43 0.72 14.96
C ALA A 52 4.33 -0.62 14.21
N VAL A 53 3.42 -1.51 14.62
CA VAL A 53 3.24 -2.82 14.00
C VAL A 53 2.71 -2.66 12.56
N TYR A 54 1.63 -1.88 12.38
CA TYR A 54 1.05 -1.66 11.06
C TYR A 54 2.03 -0.97 10.11
N THR A 55 2.65 0.12 10.55
CA THR A 55 3.66 0.85 9.77
C THR A 55 4.84 -0.05 9.42
N GLY A 56 5.27 -0.91 10.35
CA GLY A 56 6.31 -1.92 10.12
C GLY A 56 5.93 -2.88 8.99
N THR A 57 4.68 -3.38 8.96
CA THR A 57 4.23 -4.25 7.86
C THR A 57 4.22 -3.54 6.51
N LYS A 58 3.81 -2.27 6.48
CA LYS A 58 3.75 -1.48 5.24
C LYS A 58 5.15 -1.08 4.76
N GLY A 59 6.08 -0.79 5.69
CA GLY A 59 7.49 -0.59 5.37
C GLY A 59 8.15 -1.86 4.79
N ALA A 60 7.84 -3.03 5.38
CA ALA A 60 8.28 -4.31 4.81
C ALA A 60 7.74 -4.53 3.39
N LEU A 61 6.48 -4.19 3.14
CA LEU A 61 5.84 -4.30 1.82
C LEU A 61 6.52 -3.38 0.79
N ASP A 62 6.84 -2.15 1.17
CA ASP A 62 7.58 -1.21 0.31
C ASP A 62 8.96 -1.76 -0.06
N ALA A 63 9.69 -2.31 0.91
CA ALA A 63 11.00 -2.94 0.68
C ALA A 63 10.89 -4.19 -0.21
N ILE A 64 9.91 -5.07 0.06
CA ILE A 64 9.64 -6.28 -0.74
C ILE A 64 9.30 -5.91 -2.19
N THR A 65 8.51 -4.85 -2.42
CA THR A 65 8.21 -4.34 -3.76
C THR A 65 9.50 -4.02 -4.52
N GLY A 66 10.45 -3.34 -3.88
CA GLY A 66 11.74 -3.03 -4.47
C GLY A 66 12.58 -4.28 -4.79
N VAL A 67 12.58 -5.29 -3.92
CA VAL A 67 13.29 -6.56 -4.17
C VAL A 67 12.65 -7.30 -5.34
N LEU A 68 11.33 -7.51 -5.31
CA LEU A 68 10.61 -8.25 -6.36
C LEU A 68 10.71 -7.56 -7.72
N SER A 69 10.77 -6.23 -7.78
CA SER A 69 10.96 -5.50 -9.04
C SER A 69 12.29 -5.86 -9.73
N ARG A 70 13.34 -6.08 -8.95
CA ARG A 70 14.65 -6.49 -9.47
C ARG A 70 14.70 -7.95 -9.86
N GLU A 71 14.08 -8.83 -9.07
CA GLU A 71 14.05 -10.26 -9.33
C GLU A 71 13.19 -10.62 -10.55
N LEU A 72 12.06 -9.91 -10.74
CA LEU A 72 11.10 -10.19 -11.80
C LEU A 72 11.31 -9.35 -13.06
N GLY A 73 12.09 -8.28 -12.98
CA GLY A 73 12.44 -7.40 -14.11
C GLY A 73 13.04 -8.13 -15.31
N PRO A 74 13.96 -9.12 -15.16
CA PRO A 74 14.47 -9.93 -16.27
C PRO A 74 13.38 -10.71 -17.03
N ARG A 75 12.25 -10.99 -16.38
CA ARG A 75 11.05 -11.59 -17.01
C ARG A 75 10.09 -10.55 -17.59
N ARG A 76 10.48 -9.25 -17.56
CA ARG A 76 9.63 -8.11 -17.93
C ARG A 76 8.32 -8.02 -17.15
N ILE A 77 8.35 -8.47 -15.90
CA ILE A 77 7.25 -8.32 -14.95
C ILE A 77 7.52 -7.09 -14.08
N ARG A 78 6.57 -6.16 -14.06
CA ARG A 78 6.67 -4.94 -13.27
C ARG A 78 6.08 -5.17 -11.87
N VAL A 79 6.69 -4.59 -10.86
CA VAL A 79 6.21 -4.66 -9.47
C VAL A 79 6.27 -3.28 -8.87
N ASN A 80 5.11 -2.71 -8.55
CA ASN A 80 5.01 -1.37 -7.96
C ASN A 80 4.09 -1.39 -6.73
N ALA A 81 4.19 -0.38 -5.90
CA ALA A 81 3.28 -0.17 -4.78
C ALA A 81 2.49 1.13 -4.95
N ILE A 82 1.25 1.13 -4.51
CA ILE A 82 0.46 2.34 -4.25
C ILE A 82 0.43 2.55 -2.74
N ASN A 83 0.71 3.77 -2.30
CA ASN A 83 0.68 4.17 -0.90
C ASN A 83 -0.47 5.16 -0.69
N PRO A 84 -1.70 4.67 -0.47
CA PRO A 84 -2.85 5.54 -0.24
C PRO A 84 -2.71 6.35 1.05
N GLY A 85 -3.29 7.56 1.06
CA GLY A 85 -3.62 8.30 2.26
C GLY A 85 -4.84 7.72 2.97
N MET A 86 -5.56 8.57 3.70
CA MET A 86 -6.85 8.19 4.26
C MET A 86 -7.89 8.13 3.14
N VAL A 87 -8.48 6.95 2.95
CA VAL A 87 -9.51 6.69 1.93
C VAL A 87 -10.76 6.19 2.62
N GLU A 88 -11.91 6.72 2.25
CA GLU A 88 -13.20 6.29 2.77
C GLU A 88 -13.57 4.91 2.20
N THR A 89 -13.51 3.89 3.03
CA THR A 89 -13.77 2.49 2.70
C THR A 89 -14.57 1.81 3.81
N GLU A 90 -15.16 0.66 3.52
CA GLU A 90 -15.76 -0.17 4.56
C GLU A 90 -14.78 -0.49 5.69
N GLY A 91 -13.50 -0.71 5.35
CA GLY A 91 -12.44 -0.97 6.33
C GLY A 91 -12.17 0.21 7.26
N THR A 92 -12.15 1.46 6.75
CA THR A 92 -11.96 2.66 7.58
C THR A 92 -13.18 2.99 8.43
N HIS A 93 -14.40 2.69 7.93
CA HIS A 93 -15.63 2.76 8.73
C HIS A 93 -15.60 1.74 9.88
N THR A 94 -15.29 0.47 9.59
CA THR A 94 -15.25 -0.60 10.60
C THR A 94 -14.15 -0.38 11.63
N ALA A 95 -13.01 0.19 11.23
CA ALA A 95 -11.92 0.53 12.14
C ALA A 95 -12.22 1.77 13.02
N GLY A 96 -13.32 2.48 12.74
CA GLY A 96 -13.75 3.63 13.54
C GLY A 96 -12.85 4.86 13.38
N PHE A 97 -12.19 5.02 12.25
CA PHE A 97 -11.34 6.20 12.00
C PHE A 97 -12.14 7.43 11.55
N LEU A 98 -13.30 7.22 10.94
CA LEU A 98 -14.13 8.29 10.41
C LEU A 98 -14.98 8.94 11.52
N GLY A 99 -15.15 10.26 11.44
CA GLY A 99 -15.85 11.05 12.46
C GLY A 99 -15.03 11.29 13.74
N THR A 100 -13.72 11.07 13.73
CA THR A 100 -12.82 11.22 14.87
C THR A 100 -11.90 12.44 14.73
N ASP A 101 -11.27 12.85 15.84
CA ASP A 101 -10.21 13.88 15.83
C ASP A 101 -9.05 13.47 14.93
N PHE A 102 -8.75 12.16 14.85
CA PHE A 102 -7.71 11.65 13.96
C PHE A 102 -8.03 11.91 12.48
N GLU A 103 -9.28 11.75 12.06
CA GLU A 103 -9.70 12.11 10.71
C GLU A 103 -9.57 13.61 10.48
N ALA A 104 -10.07 14.44 11.42
CA ALA A 104 -10.03 15.89 11.32
C ALA A 104 -8.58 16.40 11.19
N ASP A 105 -7.67 15.87 11.99
CA ASP A 105 -6.24 16.19 11.95
C ASP A 105 -5.59 15.76 10.64
N THR A 106 -5.97 14.58 10.13
CA THR A 106 -5.48 14.07 8.85
C THR A 106 -5.94 14.94 7.68
N ILE A 107 -7.21 15.32 7.67
CA ILE A 107 -7.79 16.23 6.67
C ILE A 107 -7.06 17.60 6.71
N ALA A 108 -6.84 18.15 7.90
CA ALA A 108 -6.16 19.42 8.07
C ALA A 108 -4.71 19.42 7.51
N GLN A 109 -4.06 18.26 7.50
CA GLN A 109 -2.72 18.06 6.96
C GLN A 109 -2.71 17.62 5.48
N THR A 110 -3.88 17.36 4.87
CA THR A 110 -4.00 16.91 3.50
C THR A 110 -4.23 18.10 2.56
N PRO A 111 -3.27 18.47 1.70
CA PRO A 111 -3.39 19.65 0.84
C PRO A 111 -4.61 19.67 -0.08
N LEU A 112 -5.03 18.51 -0.60
CA LEU A 112 -6.22 18.42 -1.47
C LEU A 112 -7.55 18.38 -0.70
N GLY A 113 -7.52 18.42 0.63
CA GLY A 113 -8.73 18.52 1.47
C GLY A 113 -9.21 17.17 1.97
N PRO A 114 -10.46 16.74 1.71
CA PRO A 114 -11.09 15.65 2.42
C PRO A 114 -10.40 14.28 2.21
N THR A 115 -10.91 13.26 2.87
CA THR A 115 -10.50 11.87 2.62
C THR A 115 -10.67 11.50 1.16
N GLY A 116 -9.73 10.70 0.63
CA GLY A 116 -9.82 10.16 -0.72
C GLY A 116 -10.97 9.16 -0.86
N GLN A 117 -11.36 8.91 -2.10
CA GLN A 117 -12.35 7.89 -2.44
C GLN A 117 -11.65 6.67 -3.09
N PRO A 118 -12.25 5.48 -3.05
CA PRO A 118 -11.70 4.30 -3.71
C PRO A 118 -11.33 4.51 -5.17
N GLN A 119 -12.08 5.34 -5.90
CA GLN A 119 -11.84 5.68 -7.31
C GLN A 119 -10.53 6.43 -7.51
N ASP A 120 -10.08 7.22 -6.53
CA ASP A 120 -8.80 7.94 -6.61
C ASP A 120 -7.63 6.95 -6.64
N ILE A 121 -7.76 5.83 -5.92
CA ILE A 121 -6.77 4.76 -5.90
C ILE A 121 -6.91 3.83 -7.12
N ALA A 122 -8.14 3.52 -7.51
CA ALA A 122 -8.42 2.64 -8.64
C ALA A 122 -7.84 3.19 -9.95
N SER A 123 -7.89 4.50 -10.18
CA SER A 123 -7.32 5.15 -11.36
C SER A 123 -5.82 4.91 -11.48
N ILE A 124 -5.10 4.97 -10.34
CA ILE A 124 -3.67 4.69 -10.30
C ILE A 124 -3.38 3.21 -10.54
N ALA A 125 -4.21 2.32 -9.99
CA ALA A 125 -4.08 0.88 -10.21
C ALA A 125 -4.30 0.54 -11.70
N VAL A 126 -5.28 1.14 -12.37
CA VAL A 126 -5.50 0.98 -13.81
C VAL A 126 -4.30 1.47 -14.61
N PHE A 127 -3.75 2.65 -14.28
CA PHE A 127 -2.53 3.16 -14.92
C PHE A 127 -1.35 2.19 -14.74
N LEU A 128 -1.10 1.70 -13.52
CA LEU A 128 -0.03 0.74 -13.25
C LEU A 128 -0.25 -0.63 -13.92
N ALA A 129 -1.49 -1.01 -14.17
CA ALA A 129 -1.82 -2.25 -14.89
C ALA A 129 -1.69 -2.11 -16.41
N SER A 130 -1.70 -0.88 -16.94
CA SER A 130 -1.67 -0.61 -18.37
C SER A 130 -0.26 -0.47 -18.93
N ASP A 131 -0.16 -0.40 -20.26
CA ASP A 131 1.07 -0.15 -21.00
C ASP A 131 1.61 1.28 -20.80
N ASP A 132 0.79 2.22 -20.35
CA ASP A 132 1.21 3.61 -20.06
C ASP A 132 2.28 3.66 -18.95
N SER A 133 2.40 2.62 -18.14
CA SER A 133 3.40 2.48 -17.09
C SER A 133 4.52 1.48 -17.39
N ASN A 134 4.75 1.14 -18.67
CA ASN A 134 5.71 0.11 -19.10
C ASN A 134 7.16 0.31 -18.61
N TRP A 135 7.54 1.56 -18.32
CA TRP A 135 8.88 1.90 -17.85
C TRP A 135 8.93 2.15 -16.33
N MET A 136 7.92 1.65 -15.59
CA MET A 136 7.81 1.83 -14.14
C MET A 136 7.84 0.49 -13.42
N THR A 137 8.87 0.29 -12.59
CA THR A 137 8.97 -0.86 -11.70
C THR A 137 9.77 -0.50 -10.45
N GLY A 138 9.41 -1.03 -9.30
CA GLY A 138 10.03 -0.72 -8.01
C GLY A 138 9.55 0.59 -7.38
N GLU A 139 8.55 1.23 -7.97
CA GLU A 139 8.03 2.51 -7.52
C GLU A 139 7.04 2.37 -6.36
N GLN A 140 7.01 3.40 -5.52
CA GLN A 140 6.07 3.57 -4.41
C GLN A 140 5.29 4.87 -4.63
N LEU A 141 4.12 4.77 -5.24
CA LEU A 141 3.33 5.94 -5.63
C LEU A 141 2.45 6.40 -4.48
N LEU A 142 2.75 7.60 -3.97
CA LEU A 142 1.89 8.24 -2.97
C LEU A 142 0.59 8.73 -3.63
N ALA A 143 -0.54 8.22 -3.13
CA ALA A 143 -1.89 8.61 -3.49
C ALA A 143 -2.61 9.12 -2.24
N SER A 144 -2.15 10.25 -1.70
CA SER A 144 -2.46 10.69 -0.35
C SER A 144 -3.06 12.10 -0.28
N GLY A 145 -3.47 12.68 -1.42
CA GLY A 145 -3.92 14.07 -1.44
C GLY A 145 -2.82 15.08 -1.07
N GLY A 146 -1.55 14.66 -1.08
CA GLY A 146 -0.40 15.48 -0.69
C GLY A 146 0.03 15.32 0.76
N LEU A 147 -0.65 14.49 1.56
CA LEU A 147 -0.22 14.15 2.92
C LEU A 147 1.14 13.43 2.89
N ARG A 148 2.12 13.98 3.63
CA ARG A 148 3.50 13.49 3.67
C ARG A 148 4.13 13.64 5.05
#